data_dd51efd3478d63581d67d4a5b6af2268
#
_entry.id   dd51efd3478d63581d67d4a5b6af2268
#
_cell.length_a   1.000
_cell.length_b   1.000
_cell.length_c   1.000
_cell.angle_alpha   90.00
_cell.angle_beta   90.00
_cell.angle_gamma   90.00
#
_symmetry.space_group_name_H-M   'P 1'
#
loop_
_entity.id
_entity.type
_entity.pdbx_description
1 polymer ?
#
loop_
_entity_poly.entity_id
_entity_poly.type
_entity_poly.pdbx_seq_one_letter_code
_entity_poly.pdbx_strand_id
1 'polypeptide(L)'
;MTTKQNILLGLGTGVVWAIFTGPPIIDLALVLAFFVLVPSLLCLAATDNPKSLHRQRTFFLARYSYPFAFVAMIALSIEIGMWAALLAVVWAFFTLLVAINGGLHLIRKGVSAPEEAVMDAGQMFLFAGGIWFVLARAGAADWMPYSTMTVDLTAIHYHYSAFILPLFAGLFGRWYVNQKQLTTPSMMSFTVLALGLIIGSPLVAIGIAQGPPLEFVMVVFYVVFIFWLCIWVLLNTVRIGGLAGLLAAVATASLLFTMSYTTLHGAAIHLNIQLVPTGEMLRYHGAVNAFVFSVLGTTAWLLVKPRPRYDEQAFPISHLRAKGYVGPNVATNHHWTAVGKKAEGLLANWEAYERNGFSPSRVSSSVKDFYVHTTTYTLSSNVQWRWKWMSALVRPVTTRMGQINLPPTGHATMEGDILAIDEKKDERPDVRAWIRYNKETNDPIFSAFYSSHKSRHVTYMNIALPFPKGVMTGVLRPDNDHNDGLYLTSKKNNGVLGDEGIYFTLKNITVKLPLNEVFHVREEDGRLQATHTMTVFGLRFLTICYEMTKIKT
;
A
#
# COMPACT_ATOMS: atom_id res chain seq x y z
N MET A 1 -8.39 29.14 1.13
CA MET A 1 -9.41 28.56 2.02
C MET A 1 -8.83 27.33 2.73
N THR A 2 -9.21 27.10 3.98
CA THR A 2 -8.90 25.84 4.68
C THR A 2 -9.87 24.75 4.23
N THR A 3 -9.53 23.46 4.39
CA THR A 3 -10.44 22.34 4.06
C THR A 3 -11.76 22.45 4.82
N LYS A 4 -11.74 22.92 6.08
CA LYS A 4 -12.95 23.16 6.88
C LYS A 4 -13.85 24.25 6.24
N GLN A 5 -13.25 25.35 5.78
CA GLN A 5 -14.01 26.41 5.08
C GLN A 5 -14.63 25.90 3.78
N ASN A 6 -13.91 25.07 3.03
CA ASN A 6 -14.41 24.44 1.81
C ASN A 6 -15.64 23.57 2.07
N ILE A 7 -15.58 22.72 3.11
CA ILE A 7 -16.69 21.83 3.48
C ILE A 7 -17.90 22.65 3.93
N LEU A 8 -17.70 23.67 4.75
CA LEU A 8 -18.80 24.55 5.20
C LEU A 8 -19.42 25.32 4.04
N LEU A 9 -18.59 25.86 3.14
CA LEU A 9 -19.09 26.53 1.94
C LEU A 9 -19.85 25.56 1.04
N GLY A 10 -19.31 24.34 0.84
CA GLY A 10 -19.95 23.29 0.05
C GLY A 10 -21.30 22.85 0.64
N LEU A 11 -21.36 22.69 1.96
CA LEU A 11 -22.62 22.39 2.64
C LEU A 11 -23.66 23.51 2.42
N GLY A 12 -23.26 24.77 2.61
CA GLY A 12 -24.12 25.92 2.35
C GLY A 12 -24.59 25.96 0.90
N THR A 13 -23.70 25.79 -0.05
CA THR A 13 -24.02 25.72 -1.49
C THR A 13 -25.02 24.60 -1.80
N GLY A 14 -24.77 23.38 -1.28
CA GLY A 14 -25.67 22.24 -1.48
C GLY A 14 -27.04 22.43 -0.88
N VAL A 15 -27.14 23.05 0.32
CA VAL A 15 -28.42 23.36 0.97
C VAL A 15 -29.20 24.40 0.16
N VAL A 16 -28.56 25.49 -0.25
CA VAL A 16 -29.17 26.51 -1.10
C VAL A 16 -29.68 25.89 -2.41
N TRP A 17 -28.84 25.11 -3.08
CA TRP A 17 -29.23 24.41 -4.29
C TRP A 17 -30.42 23.48 -4.08
N ALA A 18 -30.45 22.71 -3.00
CA ALA A 18 -31.56 21.79 -2.70
C ALA A 18 -32.88 22.52 -2.44
N ILE A 19 -32.82 23.67 -1.77
CA ILE A 19 -34.02 24.50 -1.51
C ILE A 19 -34.60 25.04 -2.82
N PHE A 20 -33.76 25.49 -3.74
CA PHE A 20 -34.25 26.11 -4.98
C PHE A 20 -34.64 25.11 -6.07
N THR A 21 -34.03 23.91 -6.10
CA THR A 21 -34.26 22.94 -7.17
C THR A 21 -35.17 21.78 -6.77
N GLY A 22 -35.35 21.48 -5.48
CA GLY A 22 -36.12 20.34 -5.01
C GLY A 22 -35.66 19.01 -5.59
N PRO A 23 -34.36 18.66 -5.52
CA PRO A 23 -33.77 17.55 -6.28
C PRO A 23 -34.27 16.19 -5.80
N PRO A 24 -34.21 15.15 -6.67
CA PRO A 24 -34.37 13.77 -6.24
C PRO A 24 -33.37 13.38 -5.15
N ILE A 25 -33.75 12.40 -4.32
CA ILE A 25 -32.93 11.94 -3.18
C ILE A 25 -31.54 11.41 -3.63
N ILE A 26 -31.46 10.85 -4.84
CA ILE A 26 -30.24 10.38 -5.49
C ILE A 26 -29.26 11.56 -5.70
N ASP A 27 -29.74 12.64 -6.30
CA ASP A 27 -28.93 13.82 -6.59
C ASP A 27 -28.49 14.52 -5.30
N LEU A 28 -29.39 14.59 -4.30
CA LEU A 28 -29.04 15.12 -2.98
C LEU A 28 -27.94 14.31 -2.30
N ALA A 29 -27.98 12.98 -2.40
CA ALA A 29 -26.93 12.12 -1.89
C ALA A 29 -25.60 12.35 -2.63
N LEU A 30 -25.60 12.48 -3.96
CA LEU A 30 -24.38 12.79 -4.73
C LEU A 30 -23.80 14.15 -4.35
N VAL A 31 -24.61 15.19 -4.20
CA VAL A 31 -24.16 16.52 -3.78
C VAL A 31 -23.57 16.49 -2.37
N LEU A 32 -24.18 15.73 -1.44
CA LEU A 32 -23.62 15.50 -0.11
C LEU A 32 -22.24 14.81 -0.19
N ALA A 33 -22.11 13.80 -1.04
CA ALA A 33 -20.83 13.13 -1.25
C ALA A 33 -19.78 14.09 -1.81
N PHE A 34 -20.10 14.87 -2.85
CA PHE A 34 -19.19 15.76 -3.53
C PHE A 34 -18.64 16.88 -2.63
N PHE A 35 -19.51 17.55 -1.90
CA PHE A 35 -19.12 18.71 -1.10
C PHE A 35 -18.67 18.40 0.31
N VAL A 36 -19.17 17.32 0.91
CA VAL A 36 -18.98 17.07 2.35
C VAL A 36 -18.19 15.78 2.62
N LEU A 37 -18.70 14.64 2.15
CA LEU A 37 -18.16 13.35 2.58
C LEU A 37 -16.81 13.06 1.95
N VAL A 38 -16.65 13.25 0.62
CA VAL A 38 -15.39 13.02 -0.09
C VAL A 38 -14.27 13.91 0.47
N PRO A 39 -14.40 15.25 0.54
CA PRO A 39 -13.31 16.07 1.08
C PRO A 39 -13.04 15.81 2.58
N SER A 40 -14.05 15.49 3.38
CA SER A 40 -13.88 15.17 4.81
C SER A 40 -13.07 13.90 5.01
N LEU A 41 -13.40 12.84 4.28
CA LEU A 41 -12.72 11.55 4.37
C LEU A 41 -11.30 11.61 3.77
N LEU A 42 -11.08 12.34 2.67
CA LEU A 42 -9.74 12.60 2.15
C LEU A 42 -8.90 13.38 3.16
N CYS A 43 -9.47 14.38 3.84
CA CYS A 43 -8.78 15.11 4.90
C CYS A 43 -8.38 14.19 6.07
N LEU A 44 -9.26 13.28 6.49
CA LEU A 44 -8.98 12.27 7.52
C LEU A 44 -7.94 11.25 7.06
N ALA A 45 -7.98 10.83 5.78
CA ALA A 45 -6.97 9.94 5.22
C ALA A 45 -5.59 10.60 5.17
N ALA A 46 -5.52 11.90 4.85
CA ALA A 46 -4.29 12.66 4.76
C ALA A 46 -3.55 12.79 6.09
N THR A 47 -4.25 13.03 7.20
CA THR A 47 -3.68 13.43 8.50
C THR A 47 -2.62 14.55 8.40
N ASP A 48 -2.40 15.31 9.45
CA ASP A 48 -1.53 16.50 9.45
C ASP A 48 -0.03 16.17 9.41
N ASN A 49 0.43 15.25 8.54
CA ASN A 49 1.85 14.96 8.42
C ASN A 49 2.48 15.60 7.16
N PRO A 50 3.26 16.70 7.32
CA PRO A 50 3.88 17.41 6.21
C PRO A 50 5.02 16.63 5.53
N LYS A 51 5.48 15.51 6.07
CA LYS A 51 6.65 14.77 5.57
C LYS A 51 6.31 13.72 4.49
N SER A 52 5.05 13.26 4.40
CA SER A 52 4.62 12.28 3.39
C SER A 52 4.06 12.98 2.16
N LEU A 53 4.68 12.79 0.99
CA LEU A 53 4.22 13.37 -0.28
C LEU A 53 2.81 12.89 -0.65
N HIS A 54 2.48 11.61 -0.39
CA HIS A 54 1.14 11.08 -0.60
C HIS A 54 0.10 11.87 0.22
N ARG A 55 0.36 12.08 1.51
CA ARG A 55 -0.56 12.81 2.40
C ARG A 55 -0.70 14.27 2.05
N GLN A 56 0.40 14.92 1.65
CA GLN A 56 0.35 16.29 1.12
C GLN A 56 -0.56 16.36 -0.10
N ARG A 57 -0.45 15.42 -1.05
CA ARG A 57 -1.30 15.34 -2.24
C ARG A 57 -2.76 15.08 -1.87
N THR A 58 -3.02 14.11 -0.97
CA THR A 58 -4.39 13.82 -0.49
C THR A 58 -5.02 15.03 0.18
N PHE A 59 -4.26 15.74 1.02
CA PHE A 59 -4.71 16.97 1.66
C PHE A 59 -4.98 18.09 0.65
N PHE A 60 -4.12 18.23 -0.36
CA PHE A 60 -4.29 19.17 -1.45
C PHE A 60 -5.58 18.87 -2.23
N LEU A 61 -5.84 17.61 -2.58
CA LEU A 61 -7.06 17.18 -3.25
C LEU A 61 -8.30 17.50 -2.39
N ALA A 62 -8.28 17.18 -1.11
CA ALA A 62 -9.37 17.55 -0.19
C ALA A 62 -9.60 19.06 -0.14
N ARG A 63 -8.53 19.85 -0.13
CA ARG A 63 -8.60 21.31 -0.04
C ARG A 63 -9.15 21.97 -1.30
N TYR A 64 -8.90 21.41 -2.46
CA TYR A 64 -9.28 22.00 -3.75
C TYR A 64 -10.43 21.25 -4.45
N SER A 65 -11.17 20.40 -3.73
CA SER A 65 -12.32 19.64 -4.27
C SER A 65 -13.51 20.50 -4.65
N TYR A 66 -13.72 21.66 -3.97
CA TYR A 66 -14.91 22.48 -4.10
C TYR A 66 -15.25 22.89 -5.55
N PRO A 67 -14.33 23.44 -6.38
CA PRO A 67 -14.67 23.84 -7.74
C PRO A 67 -15.13 22.65 -8.60
N PHE A 68 -14.56 21.46 -8.40
CA PHE A 68 -14.96 20.24 -9.10
C PHE A 68 -16.35 19.79 -8.66
N ALA A 69 -16.64 19.82 -7.36
CA ALA A 69 -17.95 19.52 -6.79
C ALA A 69 -19.02 20.51 -7.28
N PHE A 70 -18.69 21.80 -7.39
CA PHE A 70 -19.59 22.83 -7.89
C PHE A 70 -19.99 22.61 -9.35
N VAL A 71 -19.03 22.27 -10.21
CA VAL A 71 -19.32 21.93 -11.61
C VAL A 71 -20.15 20.65 -11.71
N ALA A 72 -19.87 19.65 -10.86
CA ALA A 72 -20.67 18.42 -10.80
C ALA A 72 -22.13 18.68 -10.38
N MET A 73 -22.35 19.58 -9.43
CA MET A 73 -23.71 20.01 -9.02
C MET A 73 -24.43 20.72 -10.18
N ILE A 74 -23.74 21.55 -10.98
CA ILE A 74 -24.34 22.16 -12.18
C ILE A 74 -24.72 21.06 -13.17
N ALA A 75 -23.90 20.01 -13.35
CA ALA A 75 -24.24 18.88 -14.20
C ALA A 75 -25.53 18.17 -13.79
N LEU A 76 -25.86 18.14 -12.49
CA LEU A 76 -27.13 17.62 -11.98
C LEU A 76 -28.32 18.58 -12.23
N SER A 77 -28.05 19.86 -12.44
CA SER A 77 -29.08 20.90 -12.58
C SER A 77 -29.56 21.11 -14.01
N ILE A 78 -28.90 20.51 -15.00
CA ILE A 78 -29.26 20.62 -16.42
C ILE A 78 -29.76 19.29 -16.96
N GLU A 79 -30.45 19.34 -18.09
CA GLU A 79 -30.99 18.14 -18.74
C GLU A 79 -29.89 17.14 -19.10
N ILE A 80 -30.26 15.85 -18.99
CA ILE A 80 -29.38 14.74 -19.38
C ILE A 80 -28.98 14.88 -20.84
N GLY A 81 -27.71 14.73 -21.16
CA GLY A 81 -27.20 14.86 -22.51
C GLY A 81 -25.72 15.28 -22.52
N MET A 82 -25.24 15.64 -23.69
CA MET A 82 -23.82 15.93 -23.93
C MET A 82 -23.25 17.01 -23.00
N TRP A 83 -23.98 18.11 -22.77
CA TRP A 83 -23.50 19.20 -21.92
C TRP A 83 -23.42 18.79 -20.44
N ALA A 84 -24.41 18.06 -19.94
CA ALA A 84 -24.36 17.52 -18.58
C ALA A 84 -23.19 16.53 -18.42
N ALA A 85 -22.96 15.67 -19.41
CA ALA A 85 -21.83 14.74 -19.43
C ALA A 85 -20.48 15.47 -19.43
N LEU A 86 -20.31 16.50 -20.24
CA LEU A 86 -19.06 17.30 -20.29
C LEU A 86 -18.76 17.95 -18.93
N LEU A 87 -19.77 18.46 -18.24
CA LEU A 87 -19.59 19.00 -16.88
C LEU A 87 -19.26 17.88 -15.88
N ALA A 88 -19.89 16.70 -16.01
CA ALA A 88 -19.62 15.56 -15.15
C ALA A 88 -18.19 15.02 -15.32
N VAL A 89 -17.56 15.16 -16.52
CA VAL A 89 -16.16 14.80 -16.76
C VAL A 89 -15.21 15.56 -15.84
N VAL A 90 -15.54 16.78 -15.44
CA VAL A 90 -14.73 17.57 -14.49
C VAL A 90 -14.64 16.88 -13.13
N TRP A 91 -15.74 16.28 -12.66
CA TRP A 91 -15.74 15.47 -11.44
C TRP A 91 -14.99 14.13 -11.64
N ALA A 92 -15.22 13.45 -12.77
CA ALA A 92 -14.48 12.23 -13.10
C ALA A 92 -12.96 12.46 -13.15
N PHE A 93 -12.52 13.60 -13.67
CA PHE A 93 -11.10 13.98 -13.65
C PHE A 93 -10.57 14.17 -12.22
N PHE A 94 -11.33 14.84 -11.34
CA PHE A 94 -10.96 14.96 -9.94
C PHE A 94 -10.83 13.57 -9.27
N THR A 95 -11.83 12.69 -9.47
CA THR A 95 -11.81 11.33 -8.89
C THR A 95 -10.68 10.49 -9.47
N LEU A 96 -10.28 10.70 -10.72
CA LEU A 96 -9.08 10.09 -11.31
C LEU A 96 -7.79 10.52 -10.59
N LEU A 97 -7.65 11.81 -10.26
CA LEU A 97 -6.49 12.29 -9.50
C LEU A 97 -6.44 11.66 -8.10
N VAL A 98 -7.60 11.50 -7.44
CA VAL A 98 -7.71 10.80 -6.15
C VAL A 98 -7.31 9.33 -6.31
N ALA A 99 -7.78 8.65 -7.35
CA ALA A 99 -7.47 7.26 -7.62
C ALA A 99 -5.99 7.03 -7.92
N ILE A 100 -5.38 7.88 -8.74
CA ILE A 100 -3.93 7.82 -9.02
C ILE A 100 -3.13 7.99 -7.73
N ASN A 101 -3.51 8.94 -6.87
CA ASN A 101 -2.82 9.16 -5.61
C ASN A 101 -2.93 7.96 -4.67
N GLY A 102 -4.13 7.36 -4.51
CA GLY A 102 -4.34 6.13 -3.73
C GLY A 102 -3.56 4.95 -4.31
N GLY A 103 -3.61 4.76 -5.63
CA GLY A 103 -2.88 3.69 -6.32
C GLY A 103 -1.36 3.81 -6.16
N LEU A 104 -0.78 5.00 -6.33
CA LEU A 104 0.65 5.24 -6.11
C LEU A 104 1.07 4.96 -4.66
N HIS A 105 0.21 5.27 -3.68
CA HIS A 105 0.48 4.95 -2.28
C HIS A 105 0.42 3.45 -2.03
N LEU A 106 -0.62 2.77 -2.53
CA LEU A 106 -0.80 1.33 -2.38
C LEU A 106 0.39 0.55 -2.98
N ILE A 107 0.83 0.86 -4.21
CA ILE A 107 1.96 0.16 -4.84
C ILE A 107 3.29 0.43 -4.13
N ARG A 108 3.47 1.63 -3.56
CA ARG A 108 4.68 1.98 -2.81
C ARG A 108 4.73 1.32 -1.43
N LYS A 109 3.60 1.27 -0.72
CA LYS A 109 3.51 0.74 0.64
C LYS A 109 3.22 -0.76 0.66
N GLY A 110 2.57 -1.27 -0.37
CA GLY A 110 2.03 -2.63 -0.41
C GLY A 110 0.91 -2.82 0.62
N VAL A 111 0.51 -4.08 0.81
CA VAL A 111 -0.60 -4.47 1.70
C VAL A 111 -0.17 -4.69 3.16
N SER A 112 1.03 -4.27 3.56
CA SER A 112 1.56 -4.53 4.90
C SER A 112 0.89 -3.71 6.02
N ALA A 113 0.11 -2.70 5.67
CA ALA A 113 -0.76 -1.94 6.56
C ALA A 113 -2.18 -2.00 5.99
N PRO A 114 -2.97 -3.01 6.35
CA PRO A 114 -4.27 -3.25 5.76
C PRO A 114 -5.26 -2.10 6.00
N GLU A 115 -5.10 -1.35 7.10
CA GLU A 115 -5.86 -0.15 7.41
C GLU A 115 -5.62 0.99 6.40
N GLU A 116 -4.42 1.07 5.83
CA GLU A 116 -4.10 2.02 4.77
C GLU A 116 -4.51 1.47 3.40
N ALA A 117 -4.24 0.19 3.14
CA ALA A 117 -4.56 -0.44 1.86
C ALA A 117 -6.05 -0.39 1.52
N VAL A 118 -6.95 -0.56 2.51
CA VAL A 118 -8.39 -0.46 2.29
C VAL A 118 -8.83 0.97 1.96
N MET A 119 -8.19 2.00 2.56
CA MET A 119 -8.45 3.39 2.21
C MET A 119 -7.93 3.75 0.82
N ASP A 120 -6.76 3.24 0.44
CA ASP A 120 -6.18 3.45 -0.89
C ASP A 120 -7.05 2.82 -1.97
N ALA A 121 -7.56 1.60 -1.73
CA ALA A 121 -8.52 0.94 -2.61
C ALA A 121 -9.81 1.75 -2.74
N GLY A 122 -10.34 2.29 -1.65
CA GLY A 122 -11.50 3.18 -1.68
C GLY A 122 -11.25 4.43 -2.54
N GLN A 123 -10.06 5.06 -2.42
CA GLN A 123 -9.67 6.17 -3.29
C GLN A 123 -9.63 5.77 -4.77
N MET A 124 -9.14 4.56 -5.07
CA MET A 124 -9.12 4.05 -6.45
C MET A 124 -10.54 3.82 -6.99
N PHE A 125 -11.42 3.23 -6.21
CA PHE A 125 -12.80 2.95 -6.62
C PHE A 125 -13.65 4.22 -6.82
N LEU A 126 -13.30 5.33 -6.19
CA LEU A 126 -14.00 6.59 -6.39
C LEU A 126 -14.00 7.02 -7.88
N PHE A 127 -12.96 6.69 -8.63
CA PHE A 127 -12.91 6.97 -10.06
C PHE A 127 -13.99 6.24 -10.85
N ALA A 128 -14.29 4.99 -10.51
CA ALA A 128 -15.43 4.29 -11.11
C ALA A 128 -16.75 5.05 -10.84
N GLY A 129 -16.91 5.60 -9.63
CA GLY A 129 -18.05 6.47 -9.32
C GLY A 129 -18.12 7.71 -10.21
N GLY A 130 -16.96 8.35 -10.47
CA GLY A 130 -16.88 9.48 -11.42
C GLY A 130 -17.26 9.09 -12.85
N ILE A 131 -16.80 7.93 -13.33
CA ILE A 131 -17.17 7.43 -14.68
C ILE A 131 -18.68 7.14 -14.76
N TRP A 132 -19.24 6.41 -13.77
CA TRP A 132 -20.67 6.13 -13.78
C TRP A 132 -21.53 7.40 -13.66
N PHE A 133 -21.03 8.44 -12.97
CA PHE A 133 -21.68 9.75 -12.96
C PHE A 133 -21.69 10.41 -14.34
N VAL A 134 -20.59 10.32 -15.11
CA VAL A 134 -20.55 10.79 -16.51
C VAL A 134 -21.56 10.00 -17.36
N LEU A 135 -21.59 8.67 -17.24
CA LEU A 135 -22.53 7.83 -17.96
C LEU A 135 -23.99 8.16 -17.64
N ALA A 136 -24.30 8.38 -16.36
CA ALA A 136 -25.63 8.82 -15.93
C ALA A 136 -26.04 10.15 -16.59
N ARG A 137 -25.13 11.13 -16.60
CA ARG A 137 -25.40 12.45 -17.20
C ARG A 137 -25.36 12.43 -18.72
N ALA A 138 -24.74 11.42 -19.35
CA ALA A 138 -24.76 11.22 -20.80
C ALA A 138 -26.04 10.50 -21.31
N GLY A 139 -26.91 10.03 -20.43
CA GLY A 139 -28.07 9.22 -20.81
C GLY A 139 -27.68 7.81 -21.27
N ALA A 140 -26.67 7.20 -20.64
CA ALA A 140 -26.12 5.92 -21.07
C ALA A 140 -27.14 4.75 -21.04
N ALA A 141 -28.21 4.88 -20.28
CA ALA A 141 -29.31 3.90 -20.27
C ALA A 141 -29.96 3.71 -21.65
N ASP A 142 -29.87 4.69 -22.54
CA ASP A 142 -30.45 4.59 -23.89
C ASP A 142 -29.68 3.63 -24.82
N TRP A 143 -28.42 3.34 -24.50
CA TRP A 143 -27.54 2.51 -25.34
C TRP A 143 -26.79 1.40 -24.57
N MET A 144 -26.96 1.32 -23.24
CA MET A 144 -26.46 0.25 -22.38
C MET A 144 -27.60 -0.70 -21.97
N PRO A 145 -27.31 -1.98 -21.62
CA PRO A 145 -28.34 -2.92 -21.17
C PRO A 145 -28.76 -2.69 -19.71
N TYR A 146 -28.80 -1.45 -19.26
CA TYR A 146 -29.14 -1.08 -17.88
C TYR A 146 -30.23 -0.03 -17.86
N SER A 147 -31.10 -0.08 -16.85
CA SER A 147 -32.08 0.98 -16.62
C SER A 147 -31.40 2.27 -16.13
N THR A 148 -32.04 3.41 -16.36
CA THR A 148 -31.58 4.71 -15.82
C THR A 148 -31.32 4.63 -14.31
N MET A 149 -32.23 4.00 -13.57
CA MET A 149 -32.07 3.77 -12.12
C MET A 149 -30.81 2.98 -11.80
N THR A 150 -30.48 1.93 -12.56
CA THR A 150 -29.27 1.12 -12.34
C THR A 150 -28.00 1.94 -12.57
N VAL A 151 -27.98 2.78 -13.61
CA VAL A 151 -26.83 3.65 -13.92
C VAL A 151 -26.62 4.68 -12.80
N ASP A 152 -27.69 5.36 -12.37
CA ASP A 152 -27.63 6.35 -11.27
C ASP A 152 -27.22 5.72 -9.94
N LEU A 153 -27.82 4.58 -9.59
CA LEU A 153 -27.45 3.85 -8.36
C LEU A 153 -26.03 3.33 -8.39
N THR A 154 -25.51 2.96 -9.56
CA THR A 154 -24.10 2.53 -9.64
C THR A 154 -23.16 3.70 -9.35
N ALA A 155 -23.44 4.89 -9.86
CA ALA A 155 -22.67 6.08 -9.50
C ALA A 155 -22.66 6.32 -7.98
N ILE A 156 -23.83 6.24 -7.32
CA ILE A 156 -23.93 6.35 -5.86
C ILE A 156 -23.15 5.25 -5.15
N HIS A 157 -23.32 4.00 -5.53
CA HIS A 157 -22.65 2.87 -4.85
C HIS A 157 -21.13 3.01 -4.86
N TYR A 158 -20.53 3.48 -5.96
CA TYR A 158 -19.09 3.73 -5.99
C TYR A 158 -18.64 4.91 -5.13
N HIS A 159 -19.49 5.91 -4.90
CA HIS A 159 -19.18 6.98 -3.95
C HIS A 159 -19.35 6.53 -2.49
N TYR A 160 -20.37 5.74 -2.17
CA TYR A 160 -20.72 5.35 -0.81
C TYR A 160 -20.11 4.00 -0.40
N SER A 161 -20.51 2.92 -1.05
CA SER A 161 -20.11 1.56 -0.68
C SER A 161 -18.65 1.29 -1.04
N ALA A 162 -18.17 1.80 -2.18
CA ALA A 162 -16.82 1.54 -2.65
C ALA A 162 -15.78 2.58 -2.21
N PHE A 163 -16.19 3.78 -1.76
CA PHE A 163 -15.28 4.81 -1.25
C PHE A 163 -15.49 5.08 0.24
N ILE A 164 -16.70 5.53 0.67
CA ILE A 164 -16.91 5.95 2.05
C ILE A 164 -16.74 4.79 3.03
N LEU A 165 -17.28 3.63 2.75
CA LEU A 165 -17.18 2.46 3.62
C LEU A 165 -15.73 1.95 3.78
N PRO A 166 -14.91 1.77 2.73
CA PRO A 166 -13.50 1.45 2.87
C PRO A 166 -12.70 2.49 3.66
N LEU A 167 -12.97 3.79 3.48
CA LEU A 167 -12.31 4.82 4.29
C LEU A 167 -12.75 4.75 5.75
N PHE A 168 -14.03 4.51 6.03
CA PHE A 168 -14.52 4.28 7.38
C PHE A 168 -13.83 3.08 8.03
N ALA A 169 -13.72 1.97 7.32
CA ALA A 169 -13.04 0.76 7.79
C ALA A 169 -11.56 1.00 8.07
N GLY A 170 -10.87 1.72 7.18
CA GLY A 170 -9.45 2.06 7.38
C GLY A 170 -9.22 3.01 8.56
N LEU A 171 -10.12 3.98 8.78
CA LEU A 171 -10.05 4.86 9.96
C LEU A 171 -10.31 4.08 11.25
N PHE A 172 -11.27 3.15 11.26
CA PHE A 172 -11.42 2.21 12.36
C PHE A 172 -10.15 1.37 12.58
N GLY A 173 -9.56 0.85 11.50
CA GLY A 173 -8.29 0.13 11.55
C GLY A 173 -7.16 0.95 12.16
N ARG A 174 -6.98 2.22 11.73
CA ARG A 174 -6.00 3.13 12.34
C ARG A 174 -6.24 3.33 13.83
N TRP A 175 -7.49 3.54 14.24
CA TRP A 175 -7.84 3.67 15.64
C TRP A 175 -7.51 2.38 16.40
N TYR A 176 -7.92 1.23 15.85
CA TYR A 176 -7.76 -0.07 16.47
C TYR A 176 -6.29 -0.47 16.65
N VAL A 177 -5.45 -0.28 15.61
CA VAL A 177 -4.01 -0.64 15.66
C VAL A 177 -3.19 0.24 16.61
N ASN A 178 -3.69 1.40 17.01
CA ASN A 178 -3.05 2.27 17.99
C ASN A 178 -3.41 1.90 19.44
N GLN A 179 -4.31 0.93 19.67
CA GLN A 179 -4.57 0.42 21.02
C GLN A 179 -3.40 -0.46 21.49
N LYS A 180 -3.03 -0.36 22.79
CA LYS A 180 -1.83 -1.01 23.36
C LYS A 180 -1.86 -2.56 23.38
N GLN A 181 -2.94 -3.20 22.98
CA GLN A 181 -3.15 -4.65 23.07
C GLN A 181 -3.36 -5.34 21.71
N LEU A 182 -2.59 -4.94 20.69
CA LEU A 182 -2.62 -5.64 19.41
C LEU A 182 -1.98 -7.03 19.52
N THR A 183 -2.77 -8.05 19.21
CA THR A 183 -2.27 -9.42 19.02
C THR A 183 -2.13 -9.74 17.53
N THR A 184 -1.23 -10.65 17.18
CA THR A 184 -1.07 -11.14 15.80
C THR A 184 -2.38 -11.67 15.21
N PRO A 185 -3.20 -12.46 15.92
CA PRO A 185 -4.51 -12.89 15.43
C PRO A 185 -5.46 -11.74 15.09
N SER A 186 -5.50 -10.66 15.87
CA SER A 186 -6.39 -9.53 15.61
C SER A 186 -5.98 -8.75 14.35
N MET A 187 -4.68 -8.64 14.08
CA MET A 187 -4.18 -8.03 12.84
C MET A 187 -4.50 -8.89 11.62
N MET A 188 -4.39 -10.22 11.74
CA MET A 188 -4.74 -11.13 10.66
C MET A 188 -6.25 -11.06 10.36
N SER A 189 -7.09 -11.02 11.38
CA SER A 189 -8.53 -10.84 11.24
C SER A 189 -8.88 -9.53 10.53
N PHE A 190 -8.22 -8.42 10.89
CA PHE A 190 -8.44 -7.14 10.22
C PHE A 190 -7.96 -7.17 8.76
N THR A 191 -6.88 -7.89 8.46
CA THR A 191 -6.41 -8.08 7.08
C THR A 191 -7.44 -8.81 6.22
N VAL A 192 -8.04 -9.88 6.74
CA VAL A 192 -9.10 -10.63 6.04
C VAL A 192 -10.34 -9.75 5.83
N LEU A 193 -10.75 -8.99 6.85
CA LEU A 193 -11.84 -8.02 6.74
C LEU A 193 -11.56 -6.97 5.65
N ALA A 194 -10.38 -6.36 5.66
CA ALA A 194 -9.98 -5.35 4.69
C ALA A 194 -9.99 -5.91 3.24
N LEU A 195 -9.45 -7.12 3.04
CA LEU A 195 -9.48 -7.81 1.75
C LEU A 195 -10.91 -8.10 1.29
N GLY A 196 -11.78 -8.57 2.19
CA GLY A 196 -13.19 -8.82 1.89
C GLY A 196 -13.93 -7.55 1.46
N LEU A 197 -13.67 -6.42 2.11
CA LEU A 197 -14.26 -5.13 1.73
C LEU A 197 -13.72 -4.61 0.39
N ILE A 198 -12.41 -4.78 0.11
CA ILE A 198 -11.81 -4.38 -1.17
C ILE A 198 -12.38 -5.20 -2.33
N ILE A 199 -12.46 -6.53 -2.16
CA ILE A 199 -12.88 -7.44 -3.22
C ILE A 199 -14.42 -7.43 -3.37
N GLY A 200 -15.16 -7.25 -2.29
CA GLY A 200 -16.62 -7.36 -2.25
C GLY A 200 -17.32 -6.36 -3.17
N SER A 201 -16.91 -5.10 -3.19
CA SER A 201 -17.55 -4.08 -4.02
C SER A 201 -17.46 -4.38 -5.54
N PRO A 202 -16.28 -4.73 -6.13
CA PRO A 202 -16.20 -5.19 -7.52
C PRO A 202 -16.98 -6.49 -7.79
N LEU A 203 -17.00 -7.42 -6.83
CA LEU A 203 -17.78 -8.67 -7.01
C LEU A 203 -19.27 -8.41 -7.10
N VAL A 204 -19.81 -7.49 -6.28
CA VAL A 204 -21.23 -7.09 -6.38
C VAL A 204 -21.52 -6.49 -7.76
N ALA A 205 -20.65 -5.63 -8.29
CA ALA A 205 -20.82 -5.06 -9.63
C ALA A 205 -20.82 -6.15 -10.71
N ILE A 206 -19.94 -7.16 -10.61
CA ILE A 206 -19.93 -8.31 -11.52
C ILE A 206 -21.22 -9.13 -11.35
N GLY A 207 -21.67 -9.36 -10.11
CA GLY A 207 -22.91 -10.07 -9.83
C GLY A 207 -24.12 -9.40 -10.48
N ILE A 208 -24.28 -8.09 -10.33
CA ILE A 208 -25.34 -7.31 -10.95
C ILE A 208 -25.30 -7.42 -12.48
N ALA A 209 -24.11 -7.38 -13.09
CA ALA A 209 -23.96 -7.51 -14.54
C ALA A 209 -24.33 -8.91 -15.07
N GLN A 210 -24.20 -9.96 -14.25
CA GLN A 210 -24.53 -11.34 -14.62
C GLN A 210 -25.97 -11.75 -14.23
N GLY A 211 -26.57 -11.03 -13.29
CA GLY A 211 -27.91 -11.31 -12.76
C GLY A 211 -27.97 -12.52 -11.80
N PRO A 212 -29.21 -12.90 -11.39
CA PRO A 212 -29.42 -14.02 -10.47
C PRO A 212 -28.97 -15.36 -11.07
N PRO A 213 -28.42 -16.32 -10.30
CA PRO A 213 -28.24 -16.29 -8.83
C PRO A 213 -26.92 -15.63 -8.38
N LEU A 214 -26.02 -15.28 -9.32
CA LEU A 214 -24.66 -14.80 -8.99
C LEU A 214 -24.71 -13.47 -8.24
N GLU A 215 -25.63 -12.58 -8.61
CA GLU A 215 -25.87 -11.31 -7.93
C GLU A 215 -26.10 -11.53 -6.42
N PHE A 216 -27.03 -12.41 -6.07
CA PHE A 216 -27.34 -12.69 -4.66
C PHE A 216 -26.14 -13.23 -3.89
N VAL A 217 -25.41 -14.18 -4.49
CA VAL A 217 -24.20 -14.76 -3.86
C VAL A 217 -23.14 -13.70 -3.58
N MET A 218 -22.89 -12.80 -4.54
CA MET A 218 -21.89 -11.73 -4.39
C MET A 218 -22.33 -10.67 -3.38
N VAL A 219 -23.62 -10.34 -3.34
CA VAL A 219 -24.19 -9.43 -2.33
C VAL A 219 -24.03 -10.03 -0.93
N VAL A 220 -24.42 -11.29 -0.74
CA VAL A 220 -24.26 -11.97 0.57
C VAL A 220 -22.80 -12.03 0.99
N PHE A 221 -21.90 -12.38 0.08
CA PHE A 221 -20.46 -12.36 0.35
C PHE A 221 -20.00 -11.00 0.90
N TYR A 222 -20.39 -9.90 0.25
CA TYR A 222 -19.99 -8.56 0.68
C TYR A 222 -20.63 -8.14 2.01
N VAL A 223 -21.92 -8.46 2.18
CA VAL A 223 -22.67 -8.16 3.41
C VAL A 223 -22.06 -8.83 4.65
N VAL A 224 -21.51 -10.05 4.53
CA VAL A 224 -20.80 -10.73 5.63
C VAL A 224 -19.64 -9.88 6.15
N PHE A 225 -18.83 -9.29 5.27
CA PHE A 225 -17.73 -8.42 5.69
C PHE A 225 -18.21 -7.08 6.24
N ILE A 226 -19.28 -6.52 5.71
CA ILE A 226 -19.91 -5.31 6.26
C ILE A 226 -20.43 -5.58 7.68
N PHE A 227 -21.13 -6.70 7.89
CA PHE A 227 -21.59 -7.10 9.22
C PHE A 227 -20.43 -7.29 10.18
N TRP A 228 -19.38 -7.97 9.76
CA TRP A 228 -18.18 -8.14 10.56
C TRP A 228 -17.59 -6.78 10.99
N LEU A 229 -17.42 -5.84 10.06
CA LEU A 229 -16.97 -4.48 10.38
C LEU A 229 -17.88 -3.82 11.41
N CYS A 230 -19.20 -3.84 11.17
CA CYS A 230 -20.17 -3.16 12.02
C CYS A 230 -20.17 -3.74 13.44
N ILE A 231 -20.19 -5.07 13.58
CA ILE A 231 -20.12 -5.74 14.88
C ILE A 231 -18.82 -5.37 15.59
N TRP A 232 -17.69 -5.37 14.87
CA TRP A 232 -16.40 -5.04 15.47
C TRP A 232 -16.34 -3.60 15.94
N VAL A 233 -16.86 -2.64 15.16
CA VAL A 233 -16.99 -1.25 15.59
C VAL A 233 -17.90 -1.13 16.81
N LEU A 234 -19.10 -1.73 16.80
CA LEU A 234 -20.05 -1.70 17.91
C LEU A 234 -19.45 -2.20 19.21
N LEU A 235 -18.72 -3.30 19.19
CA LEU A 235 -18.02 -3.86 20.37
C LEU A 235 -16.93 -2.92 20.93
N ASN A 236 -16.50 -1.91 20.15
CA ASN A 236 -15.46 -0.96 20.55
C ASN A 236 -15.99 0.46 20.80
N THR A 237 -17.27 0.73 20.64
CA THR A 237 -17.84 2.09 20.77
C THR A 237 -17.63 2.70 22.16
N VAL A 238 -17.69 1.89 23.21
CA VAL A 238 -17.40 2.33 24.59
C VAL A 238 -15.93 2.75 24.73
N ARG A 239 -15.00 2.07 24.05
CA ARG A 239 -13.57 2.41 24.05
C ARG A 239 -13.27 3.62 23.18
N ILE A 240 -14.01 3.83 22.08
CA ILE A 240 -13.97 5.07 21.29
C ILE A 240 -14.40 6.22 22.19
N GLY A 241 -15.45 6.04 22.97
CA GLY A 241 -15.88 6.93 24.03
C GLY A 241 -16.59 8.20 23.58
N GLY A 242 -17.25 8.86 24.51
CA GLY A 242 -17.90 10.15 24.34
C GLY A 242 -18.90 10.21 23.19
N LEU A 243 -19.06 11.40 22.62
CA LEU A 243 -19.95 11.63 21.46
C LEU A 243 -19.51 10.83 20.22
N ALA A 244 -18.20 10.66 20.01
CA ALA A 244 -17.68 9.91 18.87
C ALA A 244 -18.10 8.44 18.92
N GLY A 245 -18.04 7.80 20.09
CA GLY A 245 -18.51 6.43 20.29
C GLY A 245 -20.00 6.29 20.05
N LEU A 246 -20.81 7.23 20.55
CA LEU A 246 -22.26 7.25 20.29
C LEU A 246 -22.59 7.38 18.80
N LEU A 247 -21.96 8.34 18.10
CA LEU A 247 -22.17 8.54 16.66
C LEU A 247 -21.73 7.32 15.85
N ALA A 248 -20.61 6.70 16.20
CA ALA A 248 -20.16 5.46 15.58
C ALA A 248 -21.14 4.30 15.82
N ALA A 249 -21.71 4.20 17.03
CA ALA A 249 -22.70 3.19 17.36
C ALA A 249 -23.98 3.35 16.51
N VAL A 250 -24.53 4.55 16.44
CA VAL A 250 -25.74 4.82 15.64
C VAL A 250 -25.46 4.59 14.15
N ALA A 251 -24.33 5.06 13.63
CA ALA A 251 -23.94 4.85 12.25
C ALA A 251 -23.86 3.35 11.90
N THR A 252 -23.12 2.56 12.70
CA THR A 252 -22.95 1.14 12.41
C THR A 252 -24.21 0.31 12.65
N ALA A 253 -25.03 0.67 13.63
CA ALA A 253 -26.33 0.03 13.84
C ALA A 253 -27.29 0.30 12.67
N SER A 254 -27.30 1.53 12.14
CA SER A 254 -28.10 1.86 10.95
C SER A 254 -27.63 1.09 9.72
N LEU A 255 -26.31 0.91 9.53
CA LEU A 255 -25.75 0.12 8.45
C LEU A 255 -26.10 -1.38 8.58
N LEU A 256 -26.04 -1.95 9.79
CA LEU A 256 -26.51 -3.32 10.03
C LEU A 256 -27.96 -3.52 9.63
N PHE A 257 -28.84 -2.60 10.05
CA PHE A 257 -30.25 -2.62 9.68
C PHE A 257 -30.43 -2.59 8.16
N THR A 258 -29.80 -1.65 7.47
CA THR A 258 -29.96 -1.45 6.03
C THR A 258 -29.37 -2.60 5.23
N MET A 259 -28.28 -3.21 5.68
CA MET A 259 -27.69 -4.39 5.02
C MET A 259 -28.53 -5.65 5.22
N SER A 260 -29.20 -5.81 6.38
CA SER A 260 -30.20 -6.87 6.57
C SER A 260 -31.35 -6.72 5.57
N TYR A 261 -31.82 -5.48 5.40
CA TYR A 261 -32.87 -5.15 4.43
C TYR A 261 -32.46 -5.44 2.98
N THR A 262 -31.21 -5.12 2.61
CA THR A 262 -30.63 -5.45 1.30
C THR A 262 -30.55 -6.96 1.06
N THR A 263 -30.17 -7.72 2.08
CA THR A 263 -30.09 -9.19 1.97
C THR A 263 -31.48 -9.79 1.76
N LEU A 264 -32.50 -9.30 2.49
CA LEU A 264 -33.89 -9.71 2.30
C LEU A 264 -34.42 -9.37 0.91
N HIS A 265 -34.10 -8.18 0.38
CA HIS A 265 -34.49 -7.77 -0.97
C HIS A 265 -33.84 -8.68 -2.03
N GLY A 266 -32.54 -8.95 -1.93
CA GLY A 266 -31.82 -9.86 -2.83
C GLY A 266 -32.34 -11.29 -2.78
N ALA A 267 -32.65 -11.79 -1.57
CA ALA A 267 -33.29 -13.10 -1.40
C ALA A 267 -34.70 -13.14 -2.05
N ALA A 268 -35.48 -12.08 -1.90
CA ALA A 268 -36.80 -11.97 -2.49
C ALA A 268 -36.75 -12.02 -4.02
N ILE A 269 -35.83 -11.27 -4.65
CA ILE A 269 -35.59 -11.31 -6.09
C ILE A 269 -35.19 -12.74 -6.52
N HIS A 270 -34.27 -13.37 -5.81
CA HIS A 270 -33.81 -14.72 -6.13
C HIS A 270 -34.92 -15.77 -6.03
N LEU A 271 -35.82 -15.62 -5.08
CA LEU A 271 -36.96 -16.53 -4.86
C LEU A 271 -38.21 -16.13 -5.68
N ASN A 272 -38.16 -15.10 -6.51
CA ASN A 272 -39.30 -14.55 -7.24
C ASN A 272 -40.48 -14.12 -6.32
N ILE A 273 -40.18 -13.59 -5.13
CA ILE A 273 -41.16 -13.13 -4.18
C ILE A 273 -41.08 -11.61 -4.05
N GLN A 274 -42.20 -10.90 -4.10
CA GLN A 274 -42.24 -9.46 -3.86
C GLN A 274 -42.33 -9.14 -2.35
N LEU A 275 -41.19 -9.21 -1.63
CA LEU A 275 -41.15 -8.85 -0.20
C LEU A 275 -40.81 -7.39 0.04
N VAL A 276 -40.03 -6.78 -0.84
CA VAL A 276 -39.48 -5.43 -0.66
C VAL A 276 -39.56 -4.66 -1.97
N PRO A 277 -40.45 -3.66 -2.10
CA PRO A 277 -40.53 -2.80 -3.28
C PRO A 277 -39.26 -1.96 -3.48
N THR A 278 -38.85 -1.73 -4.73
CA THR A 278 -37.66 -0.93 -5.07
C THR A 278 -37.70 0.49 -4.48
N GLY A 279 -38.89 1.12 -4.43
CA GLY A 279 -39.03 2.42 -3.82
C GLY A 279 -38.76 2.46 -2.31
N GLU A 280 -39.07 1.37 -1.60
CA GLU A 280 -38.71 1.20 -0.18
C GLU A 280 -37.23 0.93 -0.01
N MET A 281 -36.61 0.17 -0.91
CA MET A 281 -35.16 -0.01 -0.94
C MET A 281 -34.43 1.32 -1.04
N LEU A 282 -34.84 2.20 -1.94
CA LEU A 282 -34.25 3.52 -2.09
C LEU A 282 -34.39 4.35 -0.79
N ARG A 283 -35.56 4.28 -0.14
CA ARG A 283 -35.87 5.03 1.08
C ARG A 283 -35.15 4.49 2.30
N TYR A 284 -35.25 3.19 2.58
CA TYR A 284 -34.74 2.60 3.82
C TYR A 284 -33.28 2.16 3.74
N HIS A 285 -32.82 1.73 2.57
CA HIS A 285 -31.41 1.40 2.38
C HIS A 285 -30.62 2.63 1.89
N GLY A 286 -31.03 3.24 0.78
CA GLY A 286 -30.28 4.33 0.15
C GLY A 286 -30.16 5.56 1.04
N ALA A 287 -31.31 6.12 1.49
CA ALA A 287 -31.30 7.34 2.29
C ALA A 287 -30.64 7.16 3.66
N VAL A 288 -30.93 6.06 4.36
CA VAL A 288 -30.33 5.81 5.68
C VAL A 288 -28.80 5.66 5.57
N ASN A 289 -28.32 4.98 4.55
CA ASN A 289 -26.87 4.86 4.35
C ASN A 289 -26.22 6.19 3.95
N ALA A 290 -26.87 6.97 3.09
CA ALA A 290 -26.33 8.26 2.66
C ALA A 290 -26.34 9.31 3.78
N PHE A 291 -27.45 9.46 4.50
CA PHE A 291 -27.64 10.58 5.42
C PHE A 291 -27.41 10.21 6.89
N VAL A 292 -27.55 8.93 7.29
CA VAL A 292 -27.32 8.51 8.67
C VAL A 292 -25.95 7.87 8.82
N PHE A 293 -25.71 6.70 8.19
CA PHE A 293 -24.42 6.00 8.34
C PHE A 293 -23.24 6.90 7.93
N SER A 294 -23.29 7.46 6.73
CA SER A 294 -22.12 8.18 6.18
C SER A 294 -21.85 9.50 6.90
N VAL A 295 -22.89 10.25 7.26
CA VAL A 295 -22.74 11.54 7.96
C VAL A 295 -22.28 11.32 9.40
N LEU A 296 -22.98 10.45 10.16
CA LEU A 296 -22.64 10.21 11.56
C LEU A 296 -21.29 9.50 11.69
N GLY A 297 -21.02 8.52 10.82
CA GLY A 297 -19.75 7.82 10.80
C GLY A 297 -18.56 8.72 10.45
N THR A 298 -18.72 9.59 9.44
CA THR A 298 -17.68 10.58 9.10
C THR A 298 -17.48 11.56 10.25
N THR A 299 -18.56 12.04 10.87
CA THR A 299 -18.50 12.95 12.02
C THR A 299 -17.80 12.29 13.21
N ALA A 300 -18.09 11.03 13.51
CA ALA A 300 -17.40 10.27 14.56
C ALA A 300 -15.88 10.27 14.32
N TRP A 301 -15.43 9.98 13.11
CA TRP A 301 -14.00 9.98 12.79
C TRP A 301 -13.38 11.38 12.74
N LEU A 302 -14.13 12.42 12.41
CA LEU A 302 -13.67 13.81 12.53
C LEU A 302 -13.42 14.22 13.98
N LEU A 303 -14.15 13.65 14.95
CA LEU A 303 -13.91 13.86 16.39
C LEU A 303 -12.68 13.07 16.88
N VAL A 304 -12.50 11.82 16.45
CA VAL A 304 -11.42 10.93 16.90
C VAL A 304 -10.09 11.25 16.20
N LYS A 305 -10.10 11.55 14.90
CA LYS A 305 -8.93 11.78 14.02
C LYS A 305 -7.86 10.70 14.19
N PRO A 306 -8.14 9.46 13.81
CA PRO A 306 -7.20 8.35 14.00
C PRO A 306 -5.90 8.60 13.24
N ARG A 307 -4.77 8.50 13.92
CA ARG A 307 -3.46 8.68 13.31
C ARG A 307 -2.99 7.36 12.69
N PRO A 308 -2.28 7.40 11.57
CA PRO A 308 -1.67 6.20 11.03
C PRO A 308 -0.59 5.68 11.99
N ARG A 309 -0.44 4.37 12.01
CA ARG A 309 0.57 3.69 12.82
C ARG A 309 1.99 4.07 12.41
N TYR A 310 2.21 4.35 11.15
CA TYR A 310 3.50 4.66 10.56
C TYR A 310 3.40 5.84 9.59
N ASP A 311 4.22 6.84 9.85
CA ASP A 311 4.40 7.96 8.94
C ASP A 311 5.55 7.65 7.98
N GLU A 312 5.26 7.45 6.71
CA GLU A 312 6.28 7.24 5.70
C GLU A 312 7.24 8.44 5.66
N GLN A 313 8.50 8.15 5.93
CA GLN A 313 9.59 9.04 5.54
C GLN A 313 10.10 8.58 4.17
N ALA A 314 10.46 9.53 3.30
CA ALA A 314 11.16 9.19 2.09
C ALA A 314 12.55 8.69 2.48
N PHE A 315 12.84 7.41 2.24
CA PHE A 315 14.20 6.89 2.37
C PHE A 315 14.96 7.09 1.06
N PRO A 316 16.29 7.28 1.13
CA PRO A 316 17.09 7.51 -0.06
C PRO A 316 17.12 6.26 -0.96
N ILE A 317 16.86 6.45 -2.24
CA ILE A 317 16.90 5.41 -3.26
C ILE A 317 18.11 5.68 -4.15
N SER A 318 18.90 4.63 -4.45
CA SER A 318 20.02 4.75 -5.38
C SER A 318 19.57 5.31 -6.74
N HIS A 319 20.33 6.23 -7.28
CA HIS A 319 20.14 6.78 -8.63
C HIS A 319 20.91 6.03 -9.71
N LEU A 320 21.69 5.01 -9.33
CA LEU A 320 22.46 4.20 -10.27
C LEU A 320 21.53 3.32 -11.11
N ARG A 321 21.59 3.49 -12.43
CA ARG A 321 20.82 2.73 -13.43
C ARG A 321 21.74 2.25 -14.53
N ALA A 322 21.77 0.94 -14.78
CA ALA A 322 22.51 0.42 -15.91
C ALA A 322 21.83 0.79 -17.23
N LYS A 323 22.59 1.10 -18.25
CA LYS A 323 22.07 1.37 -19.61
C LYS A 323 21.77 0.09 -20.41
N GLY A 324 22.16 -1.07 -19.89
CA GLY A 324 22.01 -2.37 -20.52
C GLY A 324 22.52 -3.47 -19.59
N TYR A 325 23.41 -4.32 -20.07
CA TYR A 325 24.04 -5.37 -19.28
C TYR A 325 24.76 -4.79 -18.06
N VAL A 326 24.49 -5.35 -16.87
CA VAL A 326 25.07 -4.89 -15.61
C VAL A 326 26.51 -5.38 -15.49
N GLY A 327 26.71 -6.68 -15.31
CA GLY A 327 28.02 -7.32 -15.29
C GLY A 327 28.98 -6.84 -14.19
N PRO A 328 30.20 -7.38 -14.17
CA PRO A 328 31.17 -7.08 -13.13
C PRO A 328 31.76 -5.66 -13.23
N ASN A 329 31.83 -5.10 -14.42
CA ASN A 329 32.44 -3.79 -14.68
C ASN A 329 31.42 -2.63 -14.72
N VAL A 330 30.19 -2.84 -14.20
CA VAL A 330 29.12 -1.82 -14.28
C VAL A 330 29.53 -0.50 -13.64
N ALA A 331 30.21 -0.53 -12.49
CA ALA A 331 30.60 0.70 -11.78
C ALA A 331 31.68 1.49 -12.54
N THR A 332 32.66 0.80 -13.13
CA THR A 332 33.73 1.43 -13.93
C THR A 332 33.23 1.90 -15.29
N ASN A 333 32.46 1.07 -15.99
CA ASN A 333 31.91 1.40 -17.32
C ASN A 333 30.97 2.63 -17.30
N HIS A 334 30.30 2.86 -16.17
CA HIS A 334 29.42 4.02 -16.00
C HIS A 334 30.09 5.17 -15.23
N HIS A 335 31.39 5.05 -14.91
CA HIS A 335 32.13 6.05 -14.13
C HIS A 335 31.48 6.39 -12.79
N TRP A 336 30.97 5.36 -12.06
CA TRP A 336 30.34 5.53 -10.75
C TRP A 336 31.33 5.51 -9.60
N THR A 337 32.56 5.05 -9.83
CA THR A 337 33.60 4.93 -8.81
C THR A 337 34.08 6.30 -8.32
N ALA A 338 34.34 6.41 -7.03
CA ALA A 338 34.92 7.59 -6.41
C ALA A 338 36.44 7.63 -6.66
N VAL A 339 36.93 8.77 -7.19
CA VAL A 339 38.36 8.93 -7.46
C VAL A 339 39.12 9.10 -6.14
N GLY A 340 40.20 8.30 -5.97
CA GLY A 340 41.09 8.41 -4.81
C GLY A 340 40.55 7.85 -3.49
N LYS A 341 39.32 7.30 -3.47
CA LYS A 341 38.76 6.62 -2.28
C LYS A 341 38.89 5.11 -2.41
N LYS A 342 39.32 4.45 -1.34
CA LYS A 342 39.32 2.98 -1.23
C LYS A 342 38.28 2.55 -0.21
N ALA A 343 37.66 1.41 -0.42
CA ALA A 343 36.77 0.76 0.51
C ALA A 343 37.20 -0.70 0.71
N GLU A 344 37.28 -1.15 1.96
CA GLU A 344 37.73 -2.49 2.33
C GLU A 344 36.57 -3.41 2.71
N GLY A 345 35.42 -2.84 3.06
CA GLY A 345 34.25 -3.57 3.49
C GLY A 345 32.94 -2.92 3.10
N LEU A 346 31.84 -3.56 3.48
CA LEU A 346 30.47 -3.17 3.14
C LEU A 346 29.97 -1.96 3.94
N LEU A 347 30.59 -1.68 5.07
CA LEU A 347 30.32 -0.51 5.91
C LEU A 347 31.62 0.01 6.56
N ALA A 348 31.61 1.27 7.00
CA ALA A 348 32.76 1.88 7.66
C ALA A 348 32.89 1.43 9.12
N ASN A 349 31.81 1.47 9.85
CA ASN A 349 31.73 1.03 11.23
C ASN A 349 30.29 0.65 11.63
N TRP A 350 30.13 0.03 12.79
CA TRP A 350 28.85 -0.41 13.32
C TRP A 350 28.18 0.58 14.26
N GLU A 351 28.85 1.63 14.68
CA GLU A 351 28.37 2.57 15.70
C GLU A 351 27.06 3.27 15.27
N ALA A 352 26.95 3.61 13.98
CA ALA A 352 25.78 4.25 13.43
C ALA A 352 24.49 3.40 13.53
N TYR A 353 24.62 2.10 13.79
CA TYR A 353 23.50 1.16 13.88
C TYR A 353 23.02 0.92 15.31
N GLU A 354 23.73 1.43 16.34
CA GLU A 354 23.34 1.30 17.75
C GLU A 354 21.96 1.88 17.97
N ARG A 355 21.08 1.13 18.61
CA ARG A 355 19.72 1.56 18.97
C ARG A 355 19.14 0.72 20.10
N ASN A 356 18.04 1.17 20.69
CA ASN A 356 17.28 0.32 21.59
C ASN A 356 16.76 -0.94 20.84
N GLY A 357 17.17 -2.12 21.31
CA GLY A 357 16.85 -3.42 20.70
C GLY A 357 17.88 -3.94 19.68
N PHE A 358 18.96 -3.20 19.38
CA PHE A 358 20.12 -3.70 18.64
C PHE A 358 21.40 -3.03 19.13
N SER A 359 22.36 -3.84 19.59
CA SER A 359 23.67 -3.36 19.96
C SER A 359 24.77 -4.10 19.19
N PRO A 360 25.66 -3.38 18.47
CA PRO A 360 26.82 -3.97 17.81
C PRO A 360 27.77 -4.65 18.78
N SER A 361 27.79 -4.29 20.08
CA SER A 361 28.60 -4.98 21.09
C SER A 361 28.18 -6.42 21.33
N ARG A 362 26.94 -6.78 21.01
CA ARG A 362 26.36 -8.14 21.07
C ARG A 362 26.47 -8.90 19.75
N VAL A 363 27.29 -8.45 18.82
CA VAL A 363 27.62 -9.15 17.57
C VAL A 363 29.07 -9.60 17.66
N SER A 364 29.35 -10.88 17.29
CA SER A 364 30.70 -11.45 17.38
C SER A 364 31.73 -10.61 16.61
N SER A 365 32.97 -10.64 17.05
CA SER A 365 34.06 -9.86 16.43
C SER A 365 34.30 -10.27 14.99
N SER A 366 34.18 -11.56 14.68
CA SER A 366 34.38 -12.13 13.34
C SER A 366 33.29 -11.67 12.36
N VAL A 367 32.02 -11.59 12.81
CA VAL A 367 30.92 -11.04 12.01
C VAL A 367 31.15 -9.55 11.73
N LYS A 368 31.56 -8.78 12.75
CA LYS A 368 31.85 -7.34 12.57
C LYS A 368 33.03 -7.12 11.63
N ASP A 369 34.11 -7.89 11.79
CA ASP A 369 35.30 -7.82 10.96
C ASP A 369 34.99 -8.10 9.48
N PHE A 370 34.16 -9.11 9.21
CA PHE A 370 33.74 -9.42 7.84
C PHE A 370 33.07 -8.21 7.14
N TYR A 371 32.18 -7.50 7.81
CA TYR A 371 31.51 -6.36 7.19
C TYR A 371 32.42 -5.14 7.00
N VAL A 372 33.42 -4.95 7.85
CA VAL A 372 34.37 -3.82 7.78
C VAL A 372 35.53 -4.14 6.84
N HIS A 373 36.00 -5.40 6.79
CA HIS A 373 37.15 -5.85 6.01
C HIS A 373 36.77 -6.98 5.04
N THR A 374 35.66 -6.83 4.31
CA THR A 374 35.12 -7.88 3.42
C THR A 374 36.13 -8.39 2.38
N THR A 375 37.03 -7.51 1.90
CA THR A 375 38.07 -7.87 0.93
C THR A 375 39.07 -8.90 1.44
N THR A 376 39.17 -9.10 2.76
CA THR A 376 40.04 -10.12 3.36
C THR A 376 39.41 -11.51 3.49
N TYR A 377 38.19 -11.69 2.92
CA TYR A 377 37.47 -12.95 2.99
C TYR A 377 37.15 -13.50 1.60
N THR A 378 37.22 -14.84 1.49
CA THR A 378 36.65 -15.59 0.36
C THR A 378 35.29 -16.15 0.74
N LEU A 379 34.39 -16.28 -0.25
CA LEU A 379 33.04 -16.80 -0.06
C LEU A 379 32.84 -18.09 -0.84
N SER A 380 32.37 -19.13 -0.16
CA SER A 380 31.75 -20.29 -0.79
C SER A 380 30.23 -20.20 -0.57
N SER A 381 29.46 -20.53 -1.58
CA SER A 381 28.01 -20.49 -1.51
C SER A 381 27.39 -21.80 -1.96
N ASN A 382 26.26 -22.17 -1.34
CA ASN A 382 25.40 -23.28 -1.76
C ASN A 382 23.99 -22.76 -1.97
N VAL A 383 23.55 -22.83 -3.22
CA VAL A 383 22.24 -22.29 -3.65
C VAL A 383 21.18 -23.38 -3.69
N GLN A 384 20.06 -23.17 -3.03
CA GLN A 384 18.95 -24.12 -2.91
C GLN A 384 17.63 -23.44 -3.27
N TRP A 385 17.04 -23.83 -4.42
CA TRP A 385 15.72 -23.42 -4.82
C TRP A 385 14.69 -24.44 -4.30
N ARG A 386 13.64 -23.96 -3.65
CA ARG A 386 12.53 -24.82 -3.21
C ARG A 386 11.81 -25.45 -4.42
N TRP A 387 11.63 -24.67 -5.49
CA TRP A 387 11.04 -25.12 -6.74
C TRP A 387 12.06 -24.95 -7.88
N LYS A 388 12.60 -26.05 -8.36
CA LYS A 388 13.66 -26.04 -9.42
C LYS A 388 13.21 -25.33 -10.70
N TRP A 389 11.92 -25.39 -11.04
CA TRP A 389 11.37 -24.70 -12.20
C TRP A 389 11.51 -23.16 -12.13
N MET A 390 11.49 -22.57 -10.93
CA MET A 390 11.69 -21.13 -10.78
C MET A 390 13.09 -20.71 -11.25
N SER A 391 14.13 -21.48 -10.95
CA SER A 391 15.49 -21.15 -11.42
C SER A 391 15.54 -21.18 -12.96
N ALA A 392 14.88 -22.18 -13.59
CA ALA A 392 14.82 -22.29 -15.04
C ALA A 392 14.11 -21.09 -15.70
N LEU A 393 13.09 -20.53 -15.04
CA LEU A 393 12.34 -19.38 -15.52
C LEU A 393 13.08 -18.04 -15.33
N VAL A 394 13.77 -17.88 -14.19
CA VAL A 394 14.45 -16.62 -13.81
C VAL A 394 15.83 -16.51 -14.47
N ARG A 395 16.57 -17.62 -14.58
CA ARG A 395 17.96 -17.63 -15.04
C ARG A 395 18.18 -17.04 -16.45
N PRO A 396 17.38 -17.32 -17.49
CA PRO A 396 17.60 -16.71 -18.81
C PRO A 396 17.55 -15.19 -18.76
N VAL A 397 16.68 -14.63 -17.89
CA VAL A 397 16.53 -13.19 -17.71
C VAL A 397 17.71 -12.61 -16.93
N THR A 398 18.08 -13.23 -15.80
CA THR A 398 19.18 -12.76 -14.93
C THR A 398 20.54 -12.88 -15.59
N THR A 399 20.79 -13.96 -16.35
CA THR A 399 22.01 -14.12 -17.15
C THR A 399 22.11 -13.05 -18.23
N ARG A 400 21.00 -12.79 -18.96
CA ARG A 400 20.98 -11.75 -20.00
C ARG A 400 21.18 -10.33 -19.45
N MET A 401 20.77 -10.10 -18.21
CA MET A 401 20.97 -8.82 -17.53
C MET A 401 22.34 -8.71 -16.85
N GLY A 402 23.02 -9.83 -16.56
CA GLY A 402 24.27 -9.87 -15.79
C GLY A 402 24.07 -9.47 -14.33
N GLN A 403 22.90 -9.79 -13.74
CA GLN A 403 22.54 -9.42 -12.36
C GLN A 403 21.67 -10.50 -11.72
N ILE A 404 21.95 -10.86 -10.46
CA ILE A 404 21.29 -11.97 -9.72
C ILE A 404 21.44 -13.29 -10.50
N ASN A 405 22.60 -13.53 -11.08
CA ASN A 405 22.87 -14.70 -11.91
C ASN A 405 23.30 -15.89 -11.04
N LEU A 406 22.37 -16.40 -10.24
CA LEU A 406 22.59 -17.53 -9.33
C LEU A 406 22.61 -18.87 -10.11
N PRO A 407 23.45 -19.83 -9.71
CA PRO A 407 23.38 -21.18 -10.27
C PRO A 407 22.02 -21.84 -9.97
N PRO A 408 21.60 -22.81 -10.79
CA PRO A 408 20.31 -23.49 -10.58
C PRO A 408 20.24 -24.25 -9.26
N THR A 409 21.34 -24.87 -8.84
CA THR A 409 21.56 -25.51 -7.52
C THR A 409 23.05 -25.78 -7.37
N GLY A 410 23.52 -25.90 -6.13
CA GLY A 410 24.89 -26.40 -5.81
C GLY A 410 25.84 -25.31 -5.37
N HIS A 411 27.11 -25.71 -5.33
CA HIS A 411 28.19 -24.88 -4.82
C HIS A 411 28.73 -23.94 -5.89
N ALA A 412 29.09 -22.74 -5.47
CA ALA A 412 29.86 -21.79 -6.27
C ALA A 412 30.82 -21.03 -5.36
N THR A 413 32.10 -21.00 -5.73
CA THR A 413 33.06 -20.12 -5.08
C THR A 413 32.94 -18.73 -5.67
N MET A 414 32.74 -17.74 -4.82
CA MET A 414 32.57 -16.35 -5.21
C MET A 414 33.80 -15.55 -4.81
N GLU A 415 34.32 -14.80 -5.75
CA GLU A 415 35.25 -13.70 -5.49
C GLU A 415 34.55 -12.36 -5.73
N GLY A 416 35.11 -11.30 -5.16
CA GLY A 416 34.49 -10.01 -5.35
C GLY A 416 35.35 -8.84 -4.93
N ASP A 417 35.12 -7.72 -5.61
CA ASP A 417 35.78 -6.45 -5.36
C ASP A 417 34.86 -5.50 -4.61
N ILE A 418 35.45 -4.73 -3.69
CA ILE A 418 34.77 -3.63 -3.01
C ILE A 418 35.26 -2.32 -3.62
N LEU A 419 34.33 -1.51 -4.12
CA LEU A 419 34.63 -0.24 -4.75
C LEU A 419 33.90 0.88 -4.00
N ALA A 420 34.63 1.98 -3.71
CA ALA A 420 33.98 3.20 -3.24
C ALA A 420 33.24 3.88 -4.41
N ILE A 421 32.02 4.31 -4.19
CA ILE A 421 31.14 4.91 -5.18
C ILE A 421 31.02 6.42 -4.93
N ASP A 422 30.93 7.20 -6.00
CA ASP A 422 30.72 8.64 -5.94
C ASP A 422 29.30 8.95 -5.43
N GLU A 423 29.22 9.53 -4.24
CA GLU A 423 27.96 9.89 -3.59
C GLU A 423 27.12 10.86 -4.42
N LYS A 424 27.74 11.71 -5.26
CA LYS A 424 27.02 12.62 -6.17
C LYS A 424 26.31 11.88 -7.30
N LYS A 425 26.76 10.67 -7.64
CA LYS A 425 26.16 9.82 -8.66
C LYS A 425 25.01 8.99 -8.11
N ASP A 426 25.17 8.50 -6.89
CA ASP A 426 24.17 7.63 -6.23
C ASP A 426 23.10 8.42 -5.45
N GLU A 427 23.47 9.59 -4.91
CA GLU A 427 22.68 10.43 -3.98
C GLU A 427 22.43 9.80 -2.61
N ARG A 428 23.15 8.73 -2.26
CA ARG A 428 23.18 8.13 -0.92
C ARG A 428 24.56 8.33 -0.29
N PRO A 429 24.67 8.38 1.06
CA PRO A 429 25.96 8.54 1.74
C PRO A 429 26.74 7.21 1.77
N ASP A 430 28.08 7.31 1.81
CA ASP A 430 29.04 6.22 2.00
C ASP A 430 28.72 4.94 1.20
N VAL A 431 28.52 5.11 -0.12
CA VAL A 431 28.12 4.00 -0.99
C VAL A 431 29.30 3.14 -1.36
N ARG A 432 29.15 1.82 -1.18
CA ARG A 432 30.16 0.81 -1.46
C ARG A 432 29.58 -0.26 -2.36
N ALA A 433 30.19 -0.49 -3.49
CA ALA A 433 29.79 -1.55 -4.40
C ALA A 433 30.53 -2.84 -4.05
N TRP A 434 29.81 -3.91 -3.85
CA TRP A 434 30.34 -5.26 -3.78
C TRP A 434 29.99 -5.99 -5.07
N ILE A 435 30.99 -6.15 -5.92
CA ILE A 435 30.86 -6.84 -7.20
C ILE A 435 31.32 -8.28 -7.00
N ARG A 436 30.43 -9.24 -7.19
CA ARG A 436 30.68 -10.67 -6.99
C ARG A 436 30.57 -11.43 -8.30
N TYR A 437 31.52 -12.28 -8.55
CA TYR A 437 31.61 -13.16 -9.72
C TYR A 437 31.98 -14.59 -9.32
N ASN A 438 31.65 -15.54 -10.15
CA ASN A 438 32.05 -16.93 -9.98
C ASN A 438 33.55 -17.04 -10.26
N LYS A 439 34.31 -17.60 -9.32
CA LYS A 439 35.77 -17.74 -9.44
C LYS A 439 36.21 -18.59 -10.63
N GLU A 440 35.44 -19.62 -10.98
CA GLU A 440 35.77 -20.60 -12.01
C GLU A 440 35.41 -20.11 -13.41
N THR A 441 34.22 -19.47 -13.55
CA THR A 441 33.69 -19.07 -14.86
C THR A 441 33.83 -17.58 -15.14
N ASN A 442 34.19 -16.78 -14.15
CA ASN A 442 34.22 -15.31 -14.17
C ASN A 442 32.88 -14.67 -14.53
N ASP A 443 31.77 -15.45 -14.40
CA ASP A 443 30.43 -14.93 -14.63
C ASP A 443 30.00 -14.00 -13.49
N PRO A 444 29.36 -12.85 -13.80
CA PRO A 444 28.85 -11.96 -12.77
C PRO A 444 27.70 -12.63 -12.03
N ILE A 445 27.70 -12.54 -10.70
CA ILE A 445 26.63 -13.05 -9.85
C ILE A 445 25.82 -11.88 -9.29
N PHE A 446 26.49 -10.95 -8.62
CA PHE A 446 25.85 -9.77 -8.04
C PHE A 446 26.70 -8.52 -8.18
N SER A 447 26.08 -7.42 -8.57
CA SER A 447 26.62 -6.07 -8.42
C SER A 447 25.73 -5.31 -7.44
N ALA A 448 26.13 -5.30 -6.16
CA ALA A 448 25.31 -4.80 -5.05
C ALA A 448 25.94 -3.53 -4.44
N PHE A 449 25.15 -2.48 -4.26
CA PHE A 449 25.58 -1.16 -3.80
C PHE A 449 25.03 -0.91 -2.41
N TYR A 450 25.89 -1.01 -1.41
CA TYR A 450 25.58 -0.86 0.01
C TYR A 450 25.64 0.60 0.43
N SER A 451 24.71 1.01 1.27
CA SER A 451 24.66 2.30 1.94
C SER A 451 23.81 2.17 3.20
N SER A 452 23.64 3.24 3.94
CA SER A 452 22.73 3.28 5.09
C SER A 452 21.86 4.51 5.09
N HIS A 453 20.73 4.45 5.78
CA HIS A 453 19.93 5.62 6.13
C HIS A 453 19.34 5.46 7.51
N LYS A 454 19.15 6.57 8.19
CA LYS A 454 18.48 6.61 9.49
C LYS A 454 17.05 7.12 9.34
N SER A 455 16.11 6.32 9.77
CA SER A 455 14.70 6.70 9.84
C SER A 455 14.21 6.52 11.27
N ARG A 456 13.74 7.60 11.88
CA ARG A 456 13.39 7.65 13.32
C ARG A 456 14.58 7.23 14.20
N HIS A 457 14.46 6.04 14.82
CA HIS A 457 15.48 5.50 15.75
C HIS A 457 16.20 4.28 15.18
N VAL A 458 15.97 3.95 13.90
CA VAL A 458 16.55 2.79 13.24
C VAL A 458 17.46 3.23 12.11
N THR A 459 18.70 2.74 12.11
CA THR A 459 19.59 2.81 10.95
C THR A 459 19.42 1.53 10.17
N TYR A 460 19.06 1.67 8.89
CA TYR A 460 18.85 0.57 7.95
C TYR A 460 20.07 0.40 7.06
N MET A 461 20.38 -0.83 6.69
CA MET A 461 21.32 -1.13 5.61
C MET A 461 20.53 -1.19 4.30
N ASN A 462 20.97 -0.44 3.29
CA ASN A 462 20.34 -0.39 1.98
C ASN A 462 21.22 -1.11 0.97
N ILE A 463 20.69 -2.14 0.35
CA ILE A 463 21.37 -2.91 -0.71
C ILE A 463 20.66 -2.61 -2.02
N ALA A 464 21.29 -1.81 -2.88
CA ALA A 464 20.73 -1.48 -4.19
C ALA A 464 21.37 -2.36 -5.27
N LEU A 465 20.54 -2.96 -6.09
CA LEU A 465 20.92 -3.76 -7.27
C LEU A 465 20.46 -2.98 -8.51
N PRO A 466 21.40 -2.40 -9.30
CA PRO A 466 21.02 -1.72 -10.54
C PRO A 466 20.54 -2.73 -11.58
N PHE A 467 19.52 -2.32 -12.34
CA PHE A 467 18.98 -3.02 -13.50
C PHE A 467 18.95 -2.09 -14.70
N PRO A 468 18.72 -2.60 -15.91
CA PRO A 468 18.42 -1.75 -17.05
C PRO A 468 17.22 -0.84 -16.77
N LYS A 469 17.43 0.48 -16.71
CA LYS A 469 16.43 1.53 -16.45
C LYS A 469 15.81 1.53 -15.04
N GLY A 470 16.15 0.59 -14.16
CA GLY A 470 15.59 0.47 -12.82
C GLY A 470 16.62 0.14 -11.75
N VAL A 471 16.19 0.08 -10.49
CA VAL A 471 16.98 -0.42 -9.35
C VAL A 471 16.08 -1.17 -8.40
N MET A 472 16.54 -2.31 -7.92
CA MET A 472 15.92 -3.02 -6.79
C MET A 472 16.68 -2.63 -5.52
N THR A 473 15.97 -2.26 -4.47
CA THR A 473 16.56 -1.86 -3.19
C THR A 473 16.00 -2.71 -2.07
N GLY A 474 16.87 -3.50 -1.42
CA GLY A 474 16.58 -4.13 -0.14
C GLY A 474 16.90 -3.15 1.00
N VAL A 475 15.90 -2.85 1.81
CA VAL A 475 16.05 -2.05 3.04
C VAL A 475 15.99 -3.01 4.20
N LEU A 476 17.14 -3.20 4.87
CA LEU A 476 17.32 -4.22 5.89
C LEU A 476 17.53 -3.60 7.27
N ARG A 477 16.79 -4.12 8.24
CA ARG A 477 16.96 -3.79 9.65
C ARG A 477 17.93 -4.79 10.29
N PRO A 478 18.98 -4.32 11.01
CA PRO A 478 19.82 -5.21 11.82
C PRO A 478 19.11 -5.55 13.14
N ASP A 479 19.17 -6.81 13.54
CA ASP A 479 18.71 -7.31 14.84
C ASP A 479 19.75 -8.26 15.42
N ASN A 480 19.90 -8.31 16.77
CA ASN A 480 20.79 -9.26 17.43
C ASN A 480 20.17 -10.67 17.44
N ASP A 481 21.02 -11.66 17.29
CA ASP A 481 20.70 -13.05 17.62
C ASP A 481 21.03 -13.36 19.09
N HIS A 482 20.47 -14.46 19.61
CA HIS A 482 20.73 -14.92 20.98
C HIS A 482 22.19 -15.42 21.16
N ASN A 483 22.85 -15.84 20.09
CA ASN A 483 24.19 -16.41 20.09
C ASN A 483 25.21 -15.46 19.42
N ASP A 484 25.18 -14.17 19.74
CA ASP A 484 26.07 -13.13 19.21
C ASP A 484 26.12 -13.05 17.66
N GLY A 485 25.11 -13.59 17.01
CA GLY A 485 24.92 -13.48 15.56
C GLY A 485 24.20 -12.19 15.17
N LEU A 486 24.11 -11.97 13.86
CA LEU A 486 23.46 -10.83 13.23
C LEU A 486 22.32 -11.29 12.34
N TYR A 487 21.13 -10.74 12.54
CA TYR A 487 20.08 -10.75 11.54
C TYR A 487 20.06 -9.43 10.76
N LEU A 488 20.02 -9.52 9.44
CA LEU A 488 19.62 -8.40 8.58
C LEU A 488 18.32 -8.80 7.89
N THR A 489 17.25 -8.08 8.14
CA THR A 489 15.91 -8.49 7.67
C THR A 489 15.15 -7.36 6.99
N SER A 490 14.55 -7.64 5.84
CA SER A 490 13.56 -6.79 5.18
C SER A 490 12.13 -7.08 5.66
N LYS A 491 11.96 -8.10 6.53
CA LYS A 491 10.66 -8.47 7.08
C LYS A 491 10.24 -7.49 8.17
N LYS A 492 9.04 -6.95 8.05
CA LYS A 492 8.47 -6.05 9.07
C LYS A 492 8.22 -6.78 10.37
N ASN A 493 8.53 -6.11 11.48
CA ASN A 493 8.20 -6.63 12.80
C ASN A 493 6.71 -6.41 13.09
N ASN A 494 6.02 -7.42 13.62
CA ASN A 494 4.63 -7.31 14.04
C ASN A 494 4.51 -6.20 15.11
N GLY A 495 3.82 -5.11 14.79
CA GLY A 495 3.56 -3.98 15.69
C GLY A 495 4.39 -2.71 15.44
N VAL A 496 5.57 -2.79 14.82
CA VAL A 496 6.38 -1.62 14.45
C VAL A 496 6.61 -1.63 12.94
N LEU A 497 6.00 -0.69 12.23
CA LEU A 497 6.24 -0.51 10.81
C LEU A 497 7.44 0.42 10.61
N GLY A 498 8.40 -0.01 9.80
CA GLY A 498 9.56 0.74 9.39
C GLY A 498 9.72 0.79 7.88
N ASP A 499 10.90 1.19 7.42
CA ASP A 499 11.22 1.29 5.99
C ASP A 499 11.63 -0.07 5.40
N GLU A 500 11.78 -1.11 6.23
CA GLU A 500 12.19 -2.44 5.78
C GLU A 500 11.26 -3.01 4.70
N GLY A 501 11.89 -3.59 3.69
CA GLY A 501 11.20 -4.15 2.52
C GLY A 501 12.12 -4.28 1.32
N ILE A 502 11.60 -4.90 0.27
CA ILE A 502 12.24 -4.97 -1.05
C ILE A 502 11.43 -4.07 -1.99
N TYR A 503 12.11 -3.13 -2.62
CA TYR A 503 11.50 -2.12 -3.48
C TYR A 503 12.11 -2.18 -4.88
N PHE A 504 11.30 -1.93 -5.89
CA PHE A 504 11.77 -1.73 -7.26
C PHE A 504 11.39 -0.33 -7.72
N THR A 505 12.39 0.42 -8.17
CA THR A 505 12.18 1.79 -8.67
C THR A 505 12.46 1.84 -10.16
N LEU A 506 11.46 2.27 -10.92
CA LEU A 506 11.55 2.54 -12.34
C LEU A 506 11.25 4.03 -12.57
N LYS A 507 12.20 4.76 -13.14
CA LYS A 507 12.13 6.24 -13.19
C LYS A 507 11.87 6.79 -11.77
N ASN A 508 10.74 7.46 -11.55
CA ASN A 508 10.34 8.08 -10.28
C ASN A 508 9.25 7.29 -9.52
N ILE A 509 8.88 6.10 -10.03
CA ILE A 509 7.87 5.26 -9.41
C ILE A 509 8.55 4.13 -8.64
N THR A 510 8.34 4.10 -7.32
CA THR A 510 8.82 3.04 -6.44
C THR A 510 7.67 2.12 -6.08
N VAL A 511 7.86 0.83 -6.32
CA VAL A 511 6.90 -0.24 -6.01
C VAL A 511 7.51 -1.14 -4.94
N LYS A 512 6.77 -1.41 -3.87
CA LYS A 512 7.15 -2.43 -2.90
C LYS A 512 6.83 -3.81 -3.45
N LEU A 513 7.84 -4.66 -3.54
CA LEU A 513 7.65 -6.03 -3.98
C LEU A 513 7.12 -6.91 -2.84
N PRO A 514 6.33 -7.96 -3.13
CA PRO A 514 5.88 -8.94 -2.13
C PRO A 514 6.99 -9.93 -1.76
N LEU A 515 8.22 -9.42 -1.71
CA LEU A 515 9.43 -10.16 -1.39
C LEU A 515 9.93 -9.77 -0.01
N ASN A 516 10.50 -10.72 0.71
CA ASN A 516 11.31 -10.45 1.88
C ASN A 516 12.59 -11.28 1.82
N GLU A 517 13.65 -10.73 2.43
CA GLU A 517 14.92 -11.40 2.61
C GLU A 517 15.38 -11.30 4.06
N VAL A 518 16.06 -12.33 4.50
CA VAL A 518 16.67 -12.43 5.83
C VAL A 518 18.07 -13.01 5.66
N PHE A 519 19.07 -12.28 6.11
CA PHE A 519 20.42 -12.79 6.30
C PHE A 519 20.60 -13.10 7.78
N HIS A 520 21.01 -14.31 8.10
CA HIS A 520 21.44 -14.73 9.42
C HIS A 520 22.93 -15.04 9.37
N VAL A 521 23.75 -14.16 9.93
CA VAL A 521 25.21 -14.26 9.93
C VAL A 521 25.67 -14.62 11.32
N ARG A 522 26.45 -15.67 11.45
CA ARG A 522 26.92 -16.19 12.74
C ARG A 522 28.27 -16.88 12.62
N GLU A 523 28.97 -17.00 13.73
CA GLU A 523 30.10 -17.86 13.90
C GLU A 523 29.64 -19.19 14.51
N GLU A 524 29.98 -20.30 13.87
CA GLU A 524 29.59 -21.63 14.31
C GLU A 524 30.81 -22.54 14.13
N ASP A 525 31.27 -23.19 15.20
CA ASP A 525 32.47 -24.06 15.23
C ASP A 525 33.75 -23.36 14.68
N GLY A 526 33.93 -22.08 14.99
CA GLY A 526 35.05 -21.27 14.51
C GLY A 526 35.02 -20.92 13.02
N ARG A 527 33.86 -21.15 12.35
CA ARG A 527 33.64 -20.79 10.95
C ARG A 527 32.56 -19.71 10.85
N LEU A 528 32.82 -18.73 10.03
CA LEU A 528 31.85 -17.68 9.76
C LEU A 528 30.91 -18.15 8.64
N GLN A 529 29.62 -18.19 8.97
CA GLN A 529 28.55 -18.65 8.07
C GLN A 529 27.44 -17.63 7.95
N ALA A 530 26.77 -17.59 6.79
CA ALA A 530 25.57 -16.82 6.60
C ALA A 530 24.51 -17.62 5.85
N THR A 531 23.28 -17.57 6.33
CA THR A 531 22.11 -18.10 5.63
C THR A 531 21.26 -16.94 5.10
N HIS A 532 21.12 -16.85 3.79
CA HIS A 532 20.27 -15.88 3.11
C HIS A 532 18.98 -16.56 2.64
N THR A 533 17.87 -16.23 3.25
CA THR A 533 16.55 -16.79 2.93
C THR A 533 15.71 -15.73 2.23
N MET A 534 15.12 -16.08 1.10
CA MET A 534 14.16 -15.22 0.38
C MET A 534 12.76 -15.83 0.33
N THR A 535 11.75 -14.98 0.53
CA THR A 535 10.34 -15.37 0.49
C THR A 535 9.56 -14.47 -0.46
N VAL A 536 8.55 -15.04 -1.14
CA VAL A 536 7.55 -14.32 -1.93
C VAL A 536 6.17 -14.61 -1.35
N PHE A 537 5.38 -13.59 -1.06
CA PHE A 537 4.10 -13.71 -0.33
C PHE A 537 4.22 -14.54 0.96
N GLY A 538 5.37 -14.47 1.65
CA GLY A 538 5.65 -15.26 2.86
C GLY A 538 6.12 -16.70 2.62
N LEU A 539 6.05 -17.21 1.40
CA LEU A 539 6.51 -18.56 1.03
C LEU A 539 7.99 -18.53 0.66
N ARG A 540 8.80 -19.35 1.33
CA ARG A 540 10.23 -19.47 1.04
C ARG A 540 10.43 -20.11 -0.34
N PHE A 541 11.20 -19.45 -1.21
CA PHE A 541 11.52 -19.96 -2.55
C PHE A 541 13.00 -20.18 -2.79
N LEU A 542 13.88 -19.46 -2.06
CA LEU A 542 15.33 -19.52 -2.23
C LEU A 542 16.03 -19.49 -0.88
N THR A 543 17.05 -20.31 -0.73
CA THR A 543 18.01 -20.26 0.38
C THR A 543 19.42 -20.32 -0.19
N ILE A 544 20.31 -19.47 0.29
CA ILE A 544 21.72 -19.49 -0.04
C ILE A 544 22.50 -19.59 1.27
N CYS A 545 23.27 -20.64 1.43
CA CYS A 545 24.19 -20.81 2.54
C CYS A 545 25.56 -20.33 2.10
N TYR A 546 26.16 -19.41 2.84
CA TYR A 546 27.52 -18.92 2.61
C TYR A 546 28.45 -19.41 3.71
N GLU A 547 29.68 -19.76 3.35
CA GLU A 547 30.78 -19.94 4.25
C GLU A 547 31.85 -18.89 3.89
N MET A 548 32.30 -18.13 4.88
CA MET A 548 33.24 -17.03 4.71
C MET A 548 34.56 -17.43 5.42
N THR A 549 35.62 -17.48 4.66
CA THR A 549 36.96 -17.87 5.16
C THR A 549 37.91 -16.70 5.03
N LYS A 550 38.54 -16.31 6.14
CA LYS A 550 39.55 -15.25 6.13
C LYS A 550 40.80 -15.71 5.36
N ILE A 551 41.23 -14.91 4.42
CA ILE A 551 42.46 -15.17 3.66
C ILE A 551 43.65 -15.07 4.62
N LYS A 552 44.43 -16.12 4.72
CA LYS A 552 45.70 -16.09 5.48
C LYS A 552 46.64 -15.16 4.70
N THR A 553 46.92 -14.00 5.24
CA THR A 553 47.99 -13.09 4.77
C THR A 553 49.36 -13.69 5.04
#